data_f5a469a997d36ea81a2dd42ce5f49bf1
#
_entry.id   f5a469a997d36ea81a2dd42ce5f49bf1
#
_cell.length_a   1.000
_cell.length_b   1.000
_cell.length_c   1.000
_cell.angle_alpha   90.00
_cell.angle_beta   90.00
_cell.angle_gamma   90.00
#
_symmetry.space_group_name_H-M   'P 1'
#
loop_
_entity.id
_entity.type
_entity.pdbx_description
1 polymer ?
#
loop_
_entity_poly.entity_id
_entity_poly.type
_entity_poly.pdbx_seq_one_letter_code
_entity_poly.pdbx_strand_id
1 'polypeptide(L)'
;TITSSSKGWNIAGLKCAIIVTENEQLYEKLNAIAPATHYRASLLGGFASVAAFEEGEPWLDALMINLDHNRKLVADLIAELAPEIGYLIPHCSYLAWLDLSALKLGNDPAAVLVEKAKVAFVPGVRFGQQSSQFVRLNFATSPEIIREAITRIASLRS
;
A
#
# COMPACT_ATOMS: atom_id res chain seq x y z
N THR A 1 -19.14 4.32 10.15
CA THR A 1 -17.70 4.43 9.80
C THR A 1 -16.95 3.19 10.24
N ILE A 2 -16.02 2.72 9.40
CA ILE A 2 -15.04 1.67 9.76
C ILE A 2 -13.67 2.32 9.63
N THR A 3 -12.86 2.26 10.69
CA THR A 3 -11.53 2.87 10.71
C THR A 3 -10.53 2.03 11.49
N SER A 4 -9.25 2.32 11.34
CA SER A 4 -8.17 1.73 12.16
C SER A 4 -6.91 2.61 12.10
N SER A 5 -6.11 2.56 13.14
CA SER A 5 -4.77 3.14 13.19
C SER A 5 -3.72 2.32 12.39
N SER A 6 -4.09 1.13 11.91
CA SER A 6 -3.19 0.12 11.35
C SER A 6 -2.31 0.62 10.21
N LYS A 7 -2.87 1.42 9.28
CA LYS A 7 -2.15 1.90 8.10
C LYS A 7 -1.50 3.27 8.33
N GLY A 8 -2.20 4.18 9.01
CA GLY A 8 -1.67 5.52 9.29
C GLY A 8 -0.40 5.47 10.14
N TRP A 9 -0.38 4.64 11.17
CA TRP A 9 0.75 4.55 12.11
C TRP A 9 1.59 3.27 11.99
N ASN A 10 1.44 2.53 10.90
CA ASN A 10 2.22 1.31 10.62
C ASN A 10 2.15 0.23 11.73
N ILE A 11 0.99 0.09 12.36
CA ILE A 11 0.74 -0.87 13.46
C ILE A 11 -0.21 -2.01 13.08
N ALA A 12 -0.27 -2.37 11.80
CA ALA A 12 -1.18 -3.42 11.30
C ALA A 12 -0.98 -4.78 11.99
N GLY A 13 0.23 -5.08 12.45
CA GLY A 13 0.55 -6.31 13.20
C GLY A 13 -0.21 -6.43 14.52
N LEU A 14 -0.64 -5.31 15.11
CA LEU A 14 -1.37 -5.27 16.38
C LEU A 14 -2.89 -5.54 16.24
N LYS A 15 -3.42 -5.59 15.01
CA LYS A 15 -4.77 -6.08 14.68
C LYS A 15 -5.90 -5.43 15.49
N CYS A 16 -6.09 -4.12 15.33
CA CYS A 16 -7.22 -3.40 15.88
C CYS A 16 -7.93 -2.59 14.79
N ALA A 17 -9.24 -2.71 14.71
CA ALA A 17 -10.11 -1.89 13.88
C ALA A 17 -11.37 -1.54 14.67
N ILE A 18 -12.00 -0.42 14.32
CA ILE A 18 -13.11 0.16 15.05
C ILE A 18 -14.27 0.37 14.08
N ILE A 19 -15.46 -0.02 14.48
CA ILE A 19 -16.71 0.33 13.81
C ILE A 19 -17.43 1.37 14.68
N VAL A 20 -17.75 2.50 14.10
CA VAL A 20 -18.48 3.59 14.76
C VAL A 20 -19.80 3.80 14.04
N THR A 21 -20.92 3.77 14.78
CA THR A 21 -22.25 4.03 14.23
C THR A 21 -23.15 4.70 15.28
N GLU A 22 -23.95 5.66 14.83
CA GLU A 22 -25.03 6.27 15.61
C GLU A 22 -26.39 5.60 15.28
N ASN A 23 -26.43 4.70 14.31
CA ASN A 23 -27.64 3.99 13.92
C ASN A 23 -27.87 2.78 14.84
N GLU A 24 -28.92 2.86 15.67
CA GLU A 24 -29.26 1.85 16.66
C GLU A 24 -29.52 0.47 16.02
N GLN A 25 -30.25 0.40 14.91
CA GLN A 25 -30.53 -0.87 14.22
C GLN A 25 -29.24 -1.52 13.67
N LEU A 26 -28.28 -0.70 13.20
CA LEU A 26 -26.99 -1.22 12.76
C LEU A 26 -26.15 -1.69 13.95
N TYR A 27 -26.18 -0.95 15.06
CA TYR A 27 -25.51 -1.32 16.29
C TYR A 27 -26.01 -2.67 16.82
N GLU A 28 -27.33 -2.88 16.86
CA GLU A 28 -27.95 -4.16 17.26
C GLU A 28 -27.52 -5.31 16.35
N LYS A 29 -27.54 -5.10 15.03
CA LYS A 29 -27.07 -6.11 14.05
C LYS A 29 -25.60 -6.47 14.24
N LEU A 30 -24.75 -5.50 14.52
CA LEU A 30 -23.33 -5.74 14.79
C LEU A 30 -23.15 -6.52 16.09
N ASN A 31 -23.89 -6.19 17.15
CA ASN A 31 -23.83 -6.91 18.43
C ASN A 31 -24.40 -8.32 18.36
N ALA A 32 -25.29 -8.60 17.42
CA ALA A 32 -25.84 -9.94 17.18
C ALA A 32 -24.83 -10.89 16.50
N ILE A 33 -23.70 -10.37 15.99
CA ILE A 33 -22.62 -11.20 15.44
C ILE A 33 -22.01 -12.02 16.59
N ALA A 34 -21.62 -13.26 16.28
CA ALA A 34 -21.08 -14.18 17.27
C ALA A 34 -19.99 -13.54 18.15
N PRO A 35 -20.06 -13.63 19.49
CA PRO A 35 -19.14 -12.99 20.43
C PRO A 35 -17.66 -13.24 20.11
N ALA A 36 -17.32 -14.44 19.61
CA ALA A 36 -15.96 -14.79 19.20
C ALA A 36 -15.37 -13.85 18.13
N THR A 37 -16.21 -13.12 17.39
CA THR A 37 -15.77 -12.14 16.39
C THR A 37 -15.29 -10.85 17.06
N HIS A 38 -15.91 -10.45 18.16
CA HIS A 38 -15.56 -9.23 18.91
C HIS A 38 -14.26 -9.37 19.69
N TYR A 39 -13.91 -10.59 20.14
CA TYR A 39 -12.69 -10.86 20.93
C TYR A 39 -11.43 -11.01 20.09
N ARG A 40 -11.47 -10.74 18.79
CA ARG A 40 -10.29 -10.85 17.91
C ARG A 40 -9.44 -9.58 17.84
N ALA A 41 -9.92 -8.47 18.37
CA ALA A 41 -9.08 -7.28 18.51
C ALA A 41 -8.01 -7.53 19.59
N SER A 42 -6.78 -7.20 19.26
CA SER A 42 -5.67 -7.31 20.21
C SER A 42 -5.80 -6.25 21.30
N LEU A 43 -5.63 -6.63 22.57
CA LEU A 43 -5.57 -5.68 23.69
C LEU A 43 -4.46 -4.64 23.48
N LEU A 44 -3.26 -5.09 23.09
CA LEU A 44 -2.15 -4.19 22.76
C LEU A 44 -2.47 -3.30 21.55
N GLY A 45 -3.22 -3.83 20.59
CA GLY A 45 -3.72 -3.06 19.46
C GLY A 45 -4.68 -1.94 19.86
N GLY A 46 -5.52 -2.19 20.87
CA GLY A 46 -6.39 -1.18 21.47
C GLY A 46 -5.59 -0.03 22.10
N PHE A 47 -4.66 -0.33 22.99
CA PHE A 47 -3.79 0.67 23.60
C PHE A 47 -2.96 1.45 22.58
N ALA A 48 -2.37 0.75 21.61
CA ALA A 48 -1.60 1.39 20.56
C ALA A 48 -2.47 2.30 19.67
N SER A 49 -3.74 1.91 19.44
CA SER A 49 -4.67 2.76 18.69
C SER A 49 -5.03 4.03 19.44
N VAL A 50 -5.24 3.95 20.76
CA VAL A 50 -5.48 5.13 21.61
C VAL A 50 -4.29 6.07 21.51
N ALA A 51 -3.07 5.60 21.79
CA ALA A 51 -1.86 6.41 21.70
C ALA A 51 -1.66 7.02 20.30
N ALA A 52 -1.93 6.25 19.24
CA ALA A 52 -1.83 6.73 17.87
C ALA A 52 -2.77 7.89 17.59
N PHE A 53 -4.05 7.79 18.00
CA PHE A 53 -5.04 8.84 17.76
C PHE A 53 -4.89 10.06 18.69
N GLU A 54 -4.39 9.88 19.90
CA GLU A 54 -4.23 10.96 20.88
C GLU A 54 -2.90 11.71 20.73
N GLU A 55 -1.80 10.99 20.42
CA GLU A 55 -0.45 11.56 20.46
C GLU A 55 0.33 11.38 19.14
N GLY A 56 -0.18 10.58 18.21
CA GLY A 56 0.56 10.19 16.99
C GLY A 56 0.46 11.14 15.81
N GLU A 57 -0.26 12.28 15.91
CA GLU A 57 -0.46 13.23 14.81
C GLU A 57 0.87 13.80 14.26
N PRO A 58 1.83 14.27 15.09
CA PRO A 58 3.09 14.82 14.58
C PRO A 58 3.92 13.81 13.77
N TRP A 59 3.88 12.54 14.17
CA TRP A 59 4.54 11.47 13.43
C TRP A 59 3.84 11.21 12.09
N LEU A 60 2.50 11.19 12.07
CA LEU A 60 1.71 11.00 10.88
C LEU A 60 1.93 12.14 9.87
N ASP A 61 1.97 13.39 10.32
CA ASP A 61 2.22 14.56 9.48
C ASP A 61 3.60 14.48 8.80
N ALA A 62 4.63 14.13 9.56
CA ALA A 62 5.97 13.91 9.00
C ALA A 62 5.99 12.76 7.98
N LEU A 63 5.28 11.66 8.26
CA LEU A 63 5.12 10.56 7.32
C LEU A 63 4.42 11.00 6.03
N MET A 64 3.35 11.79 6.13
CA MET A 64 2.59 12.27 4.96
C MET A 64 3.44 13.13 4.03
N ILE A 65 4.33 13.97 4.57
CA ILE A 65 5.29 14.75 3.78
C ILE A 65 6.22 13.82 3.01
N ASN A 66 6.78 12.80 3.66
CA ASN A 66 7.67 11.83 3.03
C ASN A 66 6.95 11.00 1.95
N LEU A 67 5.73 10.55 2.21
CA LEU A 67 4.94 9.80 1.24
C LEU A 67 4.55 10.65 0.03
N ASP A 68 4.23 11.93 0.23
CA ASP A 68 3.95 12.86 -0.87
C ASP A 68 5.18 13.09 -1.75
N HIS A 69 6.36 13.22 -1.14
CA HIS A 69 7.62 13.27 -1.87
C HIS A 69 7.84 11.97 -2.67
N ASN A 70 7.70 10.81 -2.03
CA ASN A 70 7.98 9.53 -2.66
C ASN A 70 7.04 9.20 -3.83
N ARG A 71 5.73 9.50 -3.73
CA ARG A 71 4.80 9.26 -4.85
C ARG A 71 5.13 10.10 -6.09
N LYS A 72 5.62 11.33 -5.89
CA LYS A 72 6.11 12.21 -6.95
C LYS A 72 7.44 11.72 -7.50
N LEU A 73 8.36 11.30 -6.62
CA LEU A 73 9.64 10.71 -7.02
C LEU A 73 9.45 9.48 -7.92
N VAL A 74 8.47 8.62 -7.63
CA VAL A 74 8.14 7.48 -8.52
C VAL A 74 7.72 7.99 -9.90
N ALA A 75 6.90 9.04 -9.98
CA ALA A 75 6.47 9.62 -11.27
C ALA A 75 7.64 10.20 -12.06
N ASP A 76 8.49 10.98 -11.40
CA ASP A 76 9.64 11.62 -12.02
C ASP A 76 10.64 10.58 -12.56
N LEU A 77 10.94 9.54 -11.75
CA LEU A 77 11.83 8.45 -12.17
C LEU A 77 11.27 7.62 -13.33
N ILE A 78 9.96 7.35 -13.33
CA ILE A 78 9.32 6.65 -14.45
C ILE A 78 9.39 7.52 -15.70
N ALA A 79 9.06 8.80 -15.61
CA ALA A 79 9.12 9.71 -16.75
C ALA A 79 10.53 9.83 -17.34
N GLU A 80 11.55 9.82 -16.48
CA GLU A 80 12.96 9.94 -16.89
C GLU A 80 13.54 8.63 -17.44
N LEU A 81 13.34 7.51 -16.72
CA LEU A 81 14.06 6.25 -16.94
C LEU A 81 13.27 5.20 -17.73
N ALA A 82 11.93 5.22 -17.65
CA ALA A 82 11.06 4.21 -18.26
C ALA A 82 9.67 4.78 -18.60
N PRO A 83 9.59 5.80 -19.48
CA PRO A 83 8.35 6.54 -19.78
C PRO A 83 7.24 5.67 -20.37
N GLU A 84 7.54 4.48 -20.84
CA GLU A 84 6.57 3.49 -21.31
C GLU A 84 5.81 2.77 -20.19
N ILE A 85 6.26 2.86 -18.93
CA ILE A 85 5.54 2.32 -17.76
C ILE A 85 4.35 3.22 -17.45
N GLY A 86 3.15 2.65 -17.48
CA GLY A 86 1.94 3.37 -17.08
C GLY A 86 1.91 3.59 -15.56
N TYR A 87 1.84 4.85 -15.14
CA TYR A 87 1.69 5.23 -13.73
C TYR A 87 0.83 6.48 -13.57
N LEU A 88 -0.20 6.36 -12.74
CA LEU A 88 -0.99 7.50 -12.27
C LEU A 88 -0.65 7.75 -10.80
N ILE A 89 -0.28 8.98 -10.48
CA ILE A 89 0.03 9.37 -9.10
C ILE A 89 -1.22 9.16 -8.24
N PRO A 90 -1.17 8.31 -7.21
CA PRO A 90 -2.34 8.03 -6.39
C PRO A 90 -2.71 9.23 -5.51
N HIS A 91 -4.00 9.47 -5.32
CA HIS A 91 -4.51 10.50 -4.41
C HIS A 91 -4.38 10.11 -2.93
N CYS A 92 -4.30 8.82 -2.65
CA CYS A 92 -4.23 8.28 -1.28
C CYS A 92 -3.38 7.02 -1.25
N SER A 93 -3.10 6.53 -0.03
CA SER A 93 -2.28 5.34 0.19
C SER A 93 -0.79 5.57 -0.08
N TYR A 94 -0.01 4.52 0.07
CA TYR A 94 1.43 4.46 -0.21
C TYR A 94 1.76 3.36 -1.23
N LEU A 95 0.80 3.07 -2.10
CA LEU A 95 0.88 2.00 -3.10
C LEU A 95 0.77 2.59 -4.49
N ALA A 96 1.76 2.34 -5.33
CA ALA A 96 1.77 2.67 -6.75
C ALA A 96 1.29 1.45 -7.55
N TRP A 97 0.46 1.70 -8.56
CA TRP A 97 -0.02 0.71 -9.51
C TRP A 97 0.64 0.97 -10.84
N LEU A 98 1.52 0.05 -11.27
CA LEU A 98 2.36 0.22 -12.45
C LEU A 98 1.88 -0.72 -13.56
N ASP A 99 1.60 -0.17 -14.73
CA ASP A 99 1.33 -0.94 -15.95
C ASP A 99 2.65 -1.21 -16.69
N LEU A 100 3.03 -2.48 -16.76
CA LEU A 100 4.26 -2.94 -17.40
C LEU A 100 4.00 -3.55 -18.80
N SER A 101 2.80 -3.43 -19.34
CA SER A 101 2.41 -4.05 -20.62
C SER A 101 3.33 -3.65 -21.77
N ALA A 102 3.77 -2.41 -21.80
CA ALA A 102 4.66 -1.89 -22.84
C ALA A 102 6.08 -2.50 -22.79
N LEU A 103 6.53 -3.00 -21.64
CA LEU A 103 7.83 -3.67 -21.48
C LEU A 103 7.87 -5.09 -22.08
N LYS A 104 6.72 -5.67 -22.43
CA LYS A 104 6.59 -6.99 -23.05
C LYS A 104 7.31 -8.11 -22.30
N LEU A 105 7.20 -8.10 -20.97
CA LEU A 105 7.88 -9.06 -20.06
C LEU A 105 7.22 -10.45 -20.02
N GLY A 106 6.28 -10.75 -20.92
CA GLY A 106 5.59 -12.02 -20.98
C GLY A 106 4.37 -12.10 -20.06
N ASN A 107 3.98 -13.32 -19.68
CA ASN A 107 2.73 -13.57 -18.96
C ASN A 107 2.80 -13.28 -17.45
N ASP A 108 4.01 -13.23 -16.89
CA ASP A 108 4.24 -12.93 -15.46
C ASP A 108 5.35 -11.89 -15.30
N PRO A 109 5.03 -10.61 -15.48
CA PRO A 109 5.99 -9.52 -15.31
C PRO A 109 6.65 -9.52 -13.92
N ALA A 110 5.88 -9.84 -12.88
CA ALA A 110 6.41 -9.84 -11.51
C ALA A 110 7.51 -10.89 -11.29
N ALA A 111 7.36 -12.09 -11.84
CA ALA A 111 8.39 -13.11 -11.80
C ALA A 111 9.65 -12.67 -12.57
N VAL A 112 9.48 -12.05 -13.74
CA VAL A 112 10.59 -11.52 -14.53
C VAL A 112 11.34 -10.42 -13.79
N LEU A 113 10.63 -9.51 -13.09
CA LEU A 113 11.26 -8.49 -12.25
C LEU A 113 12.13 -9.11 -11.15
N VAL A 114 11.64 -10.16 -10.48
CA VAL A 114 12.41 -10.87 -9.45
C VAL A 114 13.64 -11.53 -10.06
N GLU A 115 13.48 -12.23 -11.18
CA GLU A 115 14.55 -12.97 -11.82
C GLU A 115 15.65 -12.08 -12.38
N LYS A 116 15.27 -11.05 -13.16
CA LYS A 116 16.21 -10.25 -13.95
C LYS A 116 16.60 -8.94 -13.28
N ALA A 117 15.64 -8.22 -12.66
CA ALA A 117 15.89 -6.95 -12.00
C ALA A 117 16.21 -7.10 -10.51
N LYS A 118 15.98 -8.28 -9.91
CA LYS A 118 16.09 -8.50 -8.45
C LYS A 118 15.20 -7.55 -7.64
N VAL A 119 14.02 -7.25 -8.17
CA VAL A 119 13.00 -6.39 -7.55
C VAL A 119 11.72 -7.18 -7.37
N ALA A 120 11.20 -7.23 -6.14
CA ALA A 120 9.98 -7.95 -5.81
C ALA A 120 8.82 -6.99 -5.58
N PHE A 121 7.85 -6.99 -6.49
CA PHE A 121 6.58 -6.28 -6.35
C PHE A 121 5.42 -7.27 -6.21
N VAL A 122 4.28 -6.79 -5.71
CA VAL A 122 3.09 -7.65 -5.63
C VAL A 122 2.50 -7.81 -7.03
N PRO A 123 2.34 -9.06 -7.54
CA PRO A 123 1.75 -9.32 -8.86
C PRO A 123 0.33 -8.79 -8.96
N GLY A 124 0.01 -8.09 -10.05
CA GLY A 124 -1.32 -7.53 -10.30
C GLY A 124 -2.40 -8.60 -10.46
N VAL A 125 -2.05 -9.78 -10.97
CA VAL A 125 -2.97 -10.91 -11.10
C VAL A 125 -3.67 -11.30 -9.80
N ARG A 126 -3.07 -11.00 -8.64
CA ARG A 126 -3.70 -11.21 -7.32
C ARG A 126 -4.94 -10.34 -7.10
N PHE A 127 -5.14 -9.30 -7.91
CA PHE A 127 -6.26 -8.37 -7.84
C PHE A 127 -7.25 -8.56 -8.99
N GLY A 128 -7.04 -9.57 -9.82
CA GLY A 128 -7.89 -9.94 -10.95
C GLY A 128 -7.07 -10.25 -12.20
N GLN A 129 -7.57 -11.17 -13.03
CA GLN A 129 -6.87 -11.65 -14.23
C GLN A 129 -6.57 -10.53 -15.23
N GLN A 130 -7.45 -9.54 -15.33
CA GLN A 130 -7.27 -8.35 -16.16
C GLN A 130 -6.05 -7.50 -15.78
N SER A 131 -5.52 -7.68 -14.58
CA SER A 131 -4.37 -6.95 -14.05
C SER A 131 -3.05 -7.76 -14.17
N SER A 132 -3.00 -8.79 -15.01
CA SER A 132 -1.83 -9.67 -15.12
C SER A 132 -0.55 -8.93 -15.55
N GLN A 133 -0.67 -7.83 -16.31
CA GLN A 133 0.47 -7.02 -16.75
C GLN A 133 0.85 -5.91 -15.75
N PHE A 134 0.15 -5.83 -14.62
CA PHE A 134 0.39 -4.82 -13.61
C PHE A 134 1.18 -5.38 -12.44
N VAL A 135 1.85 -4.47 -11.74
CA VAL A 135 2.47 -4.76 -10.43
C VAL A 135 2.17 -3.65 -9.43
N ARG A 136 2.14 -3.99 -8.15
CA ARG A 136 1.95 -3.03 -7.07
C ARG A 136 3.25 -2.80 -6.33
N LEU A 137 3.77 -1.59 -6.43
CA LEU A 137 4.92 -1.08 -5.68
C LEU A 137 4.45 -0.42 -4.38
N ASN A 138 5.13 -0.68 -3.27
CA ASN A 138 4.97 0.05 -2.03
C ASN A 138 6.07 1.12 -1.96
N PHE A 139 5.69 2.41 -1.95
CA PHE A 139 6.64 3.52 -1.87
C PHE A 139 6.84 4.09 -0.44
N ALA A 140 6.27 3.44 0.58
CA ALA A 140 6.58 3.76 1.99
C ALA A 140 7.93 3.16 2.39
N THR A 141 8.99 3.60 1.73
CA THR A 141 10.38 3.20 1.93
C THR A 141 11.30 4.40 1.69
N SER A 142 12.63 4.22 1.77
CA SER A 142 13.52 5.34 1.48
C SER A 142 13.57 5.70 0.00
N PRO A 143 13.83 6.98 -0.34
CA PRO A 143 13.98 7.43 -1.72
C PRO A 143 15.06 6.66 -2.51
N GLU A 144 16.13 6.22 -1.84
CA GLU A 144 17.23 5.47 -2.45
C GLU A 144 16.76 4.10 -2.94
N ILE A 145 15.94 3.40 -2.14
CA ILE A 145 15.37 2.10 -2.51
C ILE A 145 14.42 2.27 -3.70
N ILE A 146 13.63 3.34 -3.73
CA ILE A 146 12.74 3.65 -4.86
C ILE A 146 13.56 3.89 -6.13
N ARG A 147 14.61 4.72 -6.07
CA ARG A 147 15.51 4.99 -7.20
C ARG A 147 16.13 3.71 -7.73
N GLU A 148 16.70 2.92 -6.85
CA GLU A 148 17.34 1.65 -7.21
C GLU A 148 16.33 0.70 -7.87
N ALA A 149 15.14 0.55 -7.33
CA ALA A 149 14.10 -0.32 -7.89
C ALA A 149 13.69 0.13 -9.31
N ILE A 150 13.39 1.42 -9.51
CA ILE A 150 12.98 1.93 -10.83
C ILE A 150 14.14 1.84 -11.84
N THR A 151 15.38 2.16 -11.43
CA THR A 151 16.57 2.03 -12.29
C THR A 151 16.75 0.59 -12.78
N ARG A 152 16.62 -0.39 -11.89
CA ARG A 152 16.72 -1.80 -12.25
C ARG A 152 15.62 -2.26 -13.20
N ILE A 153 14.39 -1.80 -13.00
CA ILE A 153 13.28 -2.09 -13.92
C ILE A 153 13.56 -1.45 -15.30
N ALA A 154 14.00 -0.20 -15.33
CA ALA A 154 14.33 0.49 -16.55
C ALA A 154 15.43 -0.22 -17.37
N SER A 155 16.35 -0.94 -16.73
CA SER A 155 17.38 -1.74 -17.41
C SER A 155 16.84 -2.96 -18.18
N LEU A 156 15.57 -3.33 -17.97
CA LEU A 156 14.92 -4.41 -18.73
C LEU A 156 14.30 -3.97 -20.05
N ARG A 157 14.39 -2.69 -20.36
CA ARG A 157 13.94 -2.14 -21.65
C ARG A 157 14.77 -2.75 -22.77
N SER A 158 14.10 -3.28 -23.77
CA SER A 158 14.72 -3.85 -25.00
C SER A 158 14.92 -2.78 -26.08
#